data_7a486ea25365457d2767645584b8ff15
#
_entry.id   7a486ea25365457d2767645584b8ff15
#
_cell.length_a   1.000
_cell.length_b   1.000
_cell.length_c   1.000
_cell.angle_alpha   90.00
_cell.angle_beta   90.00
_cell.angle_gamma   90.00
#
_symmetry.space_group_name_H-M   'P 1'
#
loop_
_entity.id
_entity.type
_entity.pdbx_description
1 polymer ?
#
loop_
_entity_poly.entity_id
_entity_poly.type
_entity_poly.pdbx_seq_one_letter_code
_entity_poly.pdbx_strand_id
1 'polypeptide(L)'
;MKHNHNHDNARSAGPQLQPVRFEFTHPTATTVCIAGTFNQWQPEAKTLHPAGGGRWWKETALAPGTYEYCLVVDGQWMPDPLARETVPNPFGGRNSVLKVASSPEAAHRADATNLPLKNDRFSDSIVGDHLTAVENLPLKNTNKQKKKI
;
A
#
# COMPACT_ATOMS: atom_id res chain seq x y z
N MET A 1 50.71 23.51 -13.89
CA MET A 1 49.79 23.38 -12.73
C MET A 1 48.43 22.95 -13.26
N LYS A 2 48.07 21.69 -13.02
CA LYS A 2 46.79 21.13 -13.49
C LYS A 2 45.80 21.19 -12.34
N HIS A 3 44.79 22.02 -12.44
CA HIS A 3 43.71 22.08 -11.49
C HIS A 3 42.71 20.95 -11.80
N ASN A 4 42.72 19.93 -10.98
CA ASN A 4 41.69 18.94 -10.94
C ASN A 4 40.48 19.56 -10.24
N HIS A 5 39.47 19.89 -10.99
CA HIS A 5 38.13 20.17 -10.46
C HIS A 5 37.44 18.82 -10.30
N ASN A 6 37.54 18.24 -9.15
CA ASN A 6 36.59 17.21 -8.74
C ASN A 6 35.21 17.90 -8.58
N HIS A 7 34.39 17.70 -9.57
CA HIS A 7 32.96 17.94 -9.42
C HIS A 7 32.43 16.80 -8.56
N ASP A 8 32.35 17.04 -7.28
CA ASP A 8 31.54 16.24 -6.38
C ASP A 8 30.08 16.42 -6.81
N ASN A 9 29.69 15.55 -7.70
CA ASN A 9 28.32 15.40 -8.10
C ASN A 9 27.58 14.68 -6.96
N ALA A 10 27.39 15.39 -5.86
CA ALA A 10 26.43 15.02 -4.86
C ALA A 10 25.05 15.07 -5.51
N ARG A 11 24.66 13.97 -6.13
CA ARG A 11 23.29 13.73 -6.54
C ARG A 11 22.47 13.78 -5.27
N SER A 12 21.92 14.94 -5.02
CA SER A 12 20.85 15.15 -4.08
C SER A 12 19.74 14.17 -4.49
N ALA A 13 19.68 13.05 -3.81
CA ALA A 13 18.59 12.11 -3.99
C ALA A 13 17.32 12.85 -3.57
N GLY A 14 16.51 13.22 -4.54
CA GLY A 14 15.21 13.84 -4.28
C GLY A 14 14.37 12.94 -3.37
N PRO A 15 13.30 13.46 -2.80
CA PRO A 15 12.44 12.69 -1.90
C PRO A 15 11.98 11.42 -2.61
N GLN A 16 12.24 10.28 -1.99
CA GLN A 16 11.87 8.99 -2.55
C GLN A 16 10.36 8.85 -2.55
N LEU A 17 9.77 8.75 -3.71
CA LEU A 17 8.33 8.56 -3.86
C LEU A 17 7.92 7.18 -3.37
N GLN A 18 6.82 7.13 -2.64
CA GLN A 18 6.22 5.91 -2.13
C GLN A 18 4.98 5.56 -2.94
N PRO A 19 4.79 4.29 -3.32
CA PRO A 19 3.55 3.87 -3.95
C PRO A 19 2.41 3.92 -2.93
N VAL A 20 1.36 4.62 -3.27
CA VAL A 20 0.13 4.73 -2.48
C VAL A 20 -1.01 4.20 -3.32
N ARG A 21 -1.73 3.25 -2.78
CA ARG A 21 -2.90 2.67 -3.42
C ARG A 21 -4.17 3.19 -2.76
N PHE A 22 -5.03 3.76 -3.56
CA PHE A 22 -6.38 4.15 -3.19
C PHE A 22 -7.34 3.07 -3.64
N GLU A 23 -8.25 2.69 -2.78
CA GLU A 23 -9.31 1.74 -3.07
C GLU A 23 -10.65 2.29 -2.59
N PHE A 24 -11.68 2.08 -3.39
CA PHE A 24 -13.02 2.52 -3.07
C PHE A 24 -14.03 1.51 -3.61
N THR A 25 -15.14 1.34 -2.91
CA THR A 25 -16.22 0.46 -3.35
C THR A 25 -17.52 1.23 -3.40
N HIS A 26 -18.14 1.23 -4.57
CA HIS A 26 -19.45 1.80 -4.78
C HIS A 26 -20.18 1.03 -5.87
N PRO A 27 -21.31 0.42 -5.57
CA PRO A 27 -21.95 -0.56 -6.47
C PRO A 27 -22.47 0.05 -7.77
N THR A 28 -22.80 1.33 -7.76
CA THR A 28 -23.47 2.00 -8.90
C THR A 28 -22.71 3.19 -9.45
N ALA A 29 -21.53 3.51 -8.92
CA ALA A 29 -20.74 4.62 -9.44
C ALA A 29 -20.32 4.38 -10.89
N THR A 30 -20.42 5.41 -11.69
CA THR A 30 -19.99 5.44 -13.08
C THR A 30 -18.57 6.00 -13.21
N THR A 31 -18.24 6.96 -12.37
CA THR A 31 -16.94 7.61 -12.36
C THR A 31 -16.49 7.86 -10.93
N VAL A 32 -15.26 7.48 -10.63
CA VAL A 32 -14.62 7.78 -9.35
C VAL A 32 -13.29 8.44 -9.60
N CYS A 33 -13.12 9.63 -9.06
CA CYS A 33 -11.87 10.39 -9.11
C CYS A 33 -11.37 10.68 -7.71
N ILE A 34 -10.12 11.09 -7.60
CA ILE A 34 -9.53 11.55 -6.35
C ILE A 34 -8.91 12.93 -6.54
N ALA A 35 -9.22 13.82 -5.62
CA ALA A 35 -8.68 15.16 -5.59
C ALA A 35 -8.08 15.44 -4.21
N GLY A 36 -6.93 16.07 -4.17
CA GLY A 36 -6.25 16.38 -2.94
C GLY A 36 -5.09 17.35 -3.13
N THR A 37 -4.37 17.61 -2.07
CA THR A 37 -3.21 18.50 -2.08
C THR A 37 -2.09 18.02 -3.00
N PHE A 38 -2.03 16.73 -3.30
CA PHE A 38 -1.04 16.14 -4.20
C PHE A 38 -1.33 16.34 -5.69
N ASN A 39 -2.53 16.75 -6.07
CA ASN A 39 -2.91 17.06 -7.45
C ASN A 39 -3.62 18.41 -7.60
N GLN A 40 -3.40 19.33 -6.66
CA GLN A 40 -3.99 20.67 -6.66
C GLN A 40 -5.53 20.65 -6.70
N TRP A 41 -6.13 19.64 -6.10
CA TRP A 41 -7.58 19.46 -6.05
C TRP A 41 -8.25 19.31 -7.44
N GLN A 42 -7.51 18.77 -8.40
CA GLN A 42 -8.02 18.53 -9.76
C GLN A 42 -8.46 17.06 -9.89
N PRO A 43 -9.77 16.77 -9.85
CA PRO A 43 -10.27 15.40 -9.88
C PRO A 43 -9.98 14.69 -11.20
N GLU A 44 -10.06 15.40 -12.31
CA GLU A 44 -9.87 14.87 -13.66
C GLU A 44 -8.47 14.30 -13.90
N ALA A 45 -7.48 14.79 -13.18
CA ALA A 45 -6.10 14.30 -13.28
C ALA A 45 -5.91 12.91 -12.68
N LYS A 46 -6.84 12.42 -11.87
CA LYS A 46 -6.69 11.17 -11.10
C LYS A 46 -7.99 10.36 -11.04
N THR A 47 -8.43 9.86 -12.18
CA THR A 47 -9.55 8.89 -12.25
C THR A 47 -9.10 7.52 -11.76
N LEU A 48 -9.90 6.87 -10.95
CA LEU A 48 -9.69 5.50 -10.50
C LEU A 48 -10.12 4.51 -11.60
N HIS A 49 -9.52 3.34 -11.57
CA HIS A 49 -9.81 2.27 -12.51
C HIS A 49 -10.85 1.32 -11.92
N PRO A 50 -11.88 0.95 -12.67
CA PRO A 50 -12.83 -0.05 -12.21
C PRO A 50 -12.16 -1.44 -12.16
N ALA A 51 -12.39 -2.16 -11.08
CA ALA A 51 -11.87 -3.51 -10.87
C ALA A 51 -12.97 -4.59 -10.87
N GLY A 52 -14.17 -4.22 -11.25
CA GLY A 52 -15.34 -5.10 -11.21
C GLY A 52 -16.00 -5.18 -9.83
N GLY A 53 -17.26 -5.56 -9.80
CA GLY A 53 -18.04 -5.67 -8.55
C GLY A 53 -18.18 -4.35 -7.79
N GLY A 54 -18.20 -3.22 -8.49
CA GLY A 54 -18.27 -1.89 -7.87
C GLY A 54 -16.98 -1.43 -7.18
N ARG A 55 -15.88 -2.13 -7.35
CA ARG A 55 -14.58 -1.74 -6.80
C ARG A 55 -13.81 -0.85 -7.76
N TRP A 56 -13.14 0.12 -7.18
CA TRP A 56 -12.33 1.12 -7.86
C TRP A 56 -10.96 1.20 -7.20
N TRP A 57 -9.92 1.41 -7.96
CA TRP A 57 -8.57 1.55 -7.42
C TRP A 57 -7.69 2.45 -8.26
N LYS A 58 -6.69 3.02 -7.63
CA LYS A 58 -5.59 3.73 -8.30
C LYS A 58 -4.34 3.69 -7.46
N GLU A 59 -3.23 3.52 -8.12
CA GLU A 59 -1.91 3.67 -7.52
C GLU A 59 -1.29 4.99 -7.98
N THR A 60 -0.67 5.70 -7.07
CA THR A 60 0.07 6.93 -7.35
C THR A 60 1.31 6.99 -6.47
N ALA A 61 2.38 7.58 -6.98
CA ALA A 61 3.61 7.77 -6.24
C ALA A 61 3.59 9.14 -5.57
N LEU A 62 3.75 9.15 -4.24
CA LEU A 62 3.75 10.37 -3.43
C LEU A 62 5.02 10.45 -2.59
N ALA A 63 5.53 11.65 -2.40
CA ALA A 63 6.60 11.89 -1.44
C ALA A 63 6.11 11.64 -0.01
N PRO A 64 7.00 11.30 0.92
CA PRO A 64 6.64 11.27 2.33
C PRO A 64 6.05 12.60 2.79
N GLY A 65 4.95 12.54 3.53
CA GLY A 65 4.24 13.73 3.97
C GLY A 65 2.80 13.45 4.35
N THR A 66 2.09 14.50 4.71
CA THR A 66 0.66 14.46 5.03
C THR A 66 -0.13 15.17 3.94
N TYR A 67 -1.15 14.50 3.46
CA TYR A 67 -2.00 14.97 2.37
C TYR A 67 -3.46 14.96 2.78
N GLU A 68 -4.19 15.96 2.32
CA GLU A 68 -5.64 15.99 2.41
C GLU A 68 -6.25 15.63 1.05
N TYR A 69 -7.34 14.87 1.05
CA TYR A 69 -8.01 14.47 -0.18
C TYR A 69 -9.49 14.18 0.01
N CYS A 70 -10.22 14.18 -1.08
CA CYS A 70 -11.58 13.68 -1.19
C CYS A 70 -11.71 12.74 -2.38
N LEU A 71 -12.70 11.89 -2.33
CA LEU A 71 -13.20 11.18 -3.49
C LEU A 71 -14.25 12.05 -4.20
N VAL A 72 -14.28 11.96 -5.51
CA VAL A 72 -15.31 12.58 -6.34
C VAL A 72 -16.02 11.47 -7.09
N VAL A 73 -17.20 11.14 -6.63
CA VAL A 73 -18.02 10.02 -7.13
C VAL A 73 -19.16 10.60 -7.93
N ASP A 74 -19.18 10.37 -9.24
CA ASP A 74 -20.18 10.93 -10.17
C ASP A 74 -20.37 12.44 -10.00
N GLY A 75 -19.25 13.16 -9.76
CA GLY A 75 -19.24 14.60 -9.53
C GLY A 75 -19.52 15.05 -8.10
N GLN A 76 -19.83 14.14 -7.18
CA GLN A 76 -20.07 14.47 -5.78
C GLN A 76 -18.80 14.30 -4.93
N TRP A 77 -18.45 15.34 -4.20
CA TRP A 77 -17.31 15.35 -3.29
C TRP A 77 -17.67 14.69 -1.97
N MET A 78 -16.87 13.72 -1.54
CA MET A 78 -17.08 13.02 -0.29
C MET A 78 -15.75 12.59 0.33
N PRO A 79 -15.66 12.53 1.66
CA PRO A 79 -14.50 11.92 2.30
C PRO A 79 -14.45 10.42 1.97
N ASP A 80 -13.24 9.88 1.97
CA ASP A 80 -13.04 8.44 1.82
C ASP A 80 -13.54 7.72 3.09
N PRO A 81 -14.49 6.81 2.99
CA PRO A 81 -15.00 6.08 4.14
C PRO A 81 -13.95 5.16 4.79
N LEU A 82 -12.87 4.84 4.08
CA LEU A 82 -11.77 4.03 4.59
C LEU A 82 -10.65 4.85 5.23
N ALA A 83 -10.73 6.18 5.16
CA ALA A 83 -9.74 7.05 5.77
C ALA A 83 -9.74 6.92 7.30
N ARG A 84 -8.55 6.75 7.86
CA ARG A 84 -8.38 6.66 9.32
C ARG A 84 -8.58 7.98 10.04
N GLU A 85 -8.37 9.08 9.34
CA GLU A 85 -8.42 10.43 9.88
C GLU A 85 -9.09 11.37 8.88
N THR A 86 -9.87 12.30 9.39
CA THR A 86 -10.50 13.34 8.57
C THR A 86 -10.39 14.70 9.28
N VAL A 87 -10.30 15.75 8.49
CA VAL A 87 -10.26 17.14 8.98
C VAL A 87 -11.42 17.94 8.37
N PRO A 88 -11.97 18.93 9.10
CA PRO A 88 -12.96 19.83 8.52
C PRO A 88 -12.39 20.62 7.37
N ASN A 89 -13.19 20.85 6.34
CA ASN A 89 -12.80 21.70 5.20
C ASN A 89 -13.57 23.04 5.22
N PRO A 90 -13.10 24.05 4.48
CA PRO A 90 -13.74 25.37 4.47
C PRO A 90 -15.16 25.41 3.89
N PHE A 91 -15.59 24.32 3.26
CA PHE A 91 -16.88 24.24 2.57
C PHE A 91 -17.97 23.55 3.41
N GLY A 92 -17.70 23.32 4.69
CA GLY A 92 -18.63 22.68 5.62
C GLY A 92 -18.63 21.15 5.56
N GLY A 93 -17.74 20.56 4.76
CA GLY A 93 -17.52 19.10 4.70
C GLY A 93 -16.25 18.69 5.45
N ARG A 94 -15.74 17.52 5.08
CA ARG A 94 -14.50 16.97 5.63
C ARG A 94 -13.60 16.46 4.51
N ASN A 95 -12.30 16.61 4.71
CA ASN A 95 -11.28 15.99 3.88
C ASN A 95 -10.73 14.76 4.61
N SER A 96 -10.39 13.75 3.87
CA SER A 96 -9.64 12.59 4.36
C SER A 96 -8.17 12.93 4.48
N VAL A 97 -7.49 12.37 5.47
CA VAL A 97 -6.05 12.58 5.69
C VAL A 97 -5.28 11.31 5.36
N LEU A 98 -4.27 11.47 4.53
CA LEU A 98 -3.32 10.43 4.17
C LEU A 98 -1.94 10.81 4.69
N LYS A 99 -1.33 9.91 5.45
CA LYS A 99 0.06 10.05 5.93
C LYS A 99 0.94 9.06 5.18
N VAL A 100 1.87 9.57 4.40
CA VAL A 100 2.87 8.78 3.67
C VAL A 100 4.17 8.81 4.44
N ALA A 101 4.57 7.66 4.96
CA ALA A 101 5.82 7.52 5.70
C ALA A 101 7.02 7.50 4.74
N SER A 102 8.16 7.99 5.21
CA SER A 102 9.43 7.71 4.54
C SER A 102 9.72 6.20 4.68
N SER A 103 10.07 5.56 3.56
CA SER A 103 10.48 4.17 3.62
C SER A 103 11.75 4.03 4.45
N PRO A 104 11.78 3.19 5.47
CA PRO A 104 13.00 2.94 6.24
C PRO A 104 14.08 2.23 5.42
N GLU A 105 13.74 1.71 4.27
CA GLU A 105 14.66 0.96 3.41
C GLU A 105 15.77 1.82 2.80
N ALA A 106 15.54 3.12 2.64
CA ALA A 106 16.58 4.03 2.18
C ALA A 106 17.67 4.30 3.25
N ALA A 107 17.33 4.16 4.52
CA ALA A 107 18.27 4.35 5.62
C ALA A 107 19.15 3.11 5.84
N HIS A 108 18.72 1.93 5.43
CA HIS A 108 19.49 0.69 5.60
C HIS A 108 20.51 0.42 4.47
N ARG A 109 20.42 1.11 3.35
CA ARG A 109 21.38 0.92 2.26
C ARG A 109 22.75 1.49 2.51
N ALA A 110 22.91 2.39 3.46
CA ALA A 110 24.19 2.93 3.82
C ALA A 110 25.01 2.04 4.75
N ASP A 111 24.38 1.05 5.38
CA ASP A 111 25.01 0.22 6.42
C ASP A 111 25.08 -1.28 6.05
N ALA A 112 24.70 -1.62 4.83
CA ALA A 112 24.69 -2.99 4.37
C ALA A 112 26.07 -3.60 4.10
N THR A 113 27.12 -2.80 4.22
CA THR A 113 28.50 -3.27 3.94
C THR A 113 29.19 -3.93 5.13
N ASN A 114 28.55 -3.97 6.29
CA ASN A 114 29.16 -4.48 7.50
C ASN A 114 28.27 -5.44 8.29
N LEU A 115 27.48 -6.23 7.61
CA LEU A 115 26.91 -7.40 8.23
C LEU A 115 28.01 -8.46 8.28
N PRO A 116 28.47 -8.87 9.48
CA PRO A 116 29.24 -10.09 9.55
C PRO A 116 28.37 -11.18 9.01
N LEU A 117 28.85 -11.86 7.99
CA LEU A 117 28.35 -13.17 7.64
C LEU A 117 28.53 -14.04 8.89
N LYS A 118 27.58 -14.01 9.75
CA LYS A 118 27.41 -15.08 10.71
C LYS A 118 27.07 -16.26 9.84
N ASN A 119 28.10 -17.07 9.63
CA ASN A 119 27.88 -18.45 9.34
C ASN A 119 27.12 -19.00 10.53
N ASP A 120 25.85 -18.75 10.53
CA ASP A 120 24.97 -19.52 11.35
C ASP A 120 25.04 -20.92 10.78
N ARG A 121 26.01 -21.64 11.28
CA ARG A 121 25.87 -23.06 11.34
C ARG A 121 24.72 -23.34 12.29
N PHE A 122 23.59 -22.94 11.92
CA PHE A 122 22.43 -23.68 12.33
C PHE A 122 22.53 -24.99 11.58
N SER A 123 23.27 -25.85 12.11
CA SER A 123 23.08 -27.23 11.79
C SER A 123 21.65 -27.51 12.17
N ASP A 124 20.88 -27.40 11.29
CA ASP A 124 19.83 -28.24 10.86
C ASP A 124 19.63 -29.53 11.58
N SER A 125 20.41 -29.80 12.53
CA SER A 125 20.29 -30.95 13.40
C SER A 125 18.98 -31.01 14.18
N ILE A 126 18.15 -30.03 14.08
CA ILE A 126 16.89 -29.99 14.83
C ILE A 126 15.74 -30.45 14.00
N VAL A 127 15.97 -30.68 12.77
CA VAL A 127 14.89 -30.61 11.80
C VAL A 127 14.30 -31.98 11.47
N GLY A 128 14.91 -33.00 11.96
CA GLY A 128 14.53 -34.29 11.45
C GLY A 128 13.24 -34.87 11.99
N ASP A 129 12.86 -34.51 13.16
CA ASP A 129 12.10 -35.45 13.91
C ASP A 129 10.66 -35.13 14.18
N HIS A 130 10.22 -34.00 13.65
CA HIS A 130 8.90 -33.49 14.02
C HIS A 130 7.85 -33.56 12.97
N LEU A 131 8.16 -34.06 11.83
CA LEU A 131 7.25 -34.04 10.69
C LEU A 131 6.32 -35.25 10.61
N THR A 132 6.45 -36.13 11.53
CA THR A 132 5.64 -37.37 11.55
C THR A 132 4.30 -37.20 12.22
N ALA A 133 4.05 -36.07 12.82
CA ALA A 133 2.84 -35.87 13.61
C ALA A 133 1.62 -35.39 12.82
N VAL A 134 1.75 -35.21 11.56
CA VAL A 134 0.59 -34.91 10.71
C VAL A 134 0.03 -36.20 10.20
N GLU A 135 -0.48 -36.96 11.11
CA GLU A 135 -1.28 -38.07 10.75
C GLU A 135 -2.51 -37.60 10.02
N ASN A 136 -2.61 -38.05 8.83
CA ASN A 136 -3.81 -38.00 8.03
C ASN A 136 -4.96 -38.62 8.80
N LEU A 137 -5.77 -37.79 9.37
CA LEU A 137 -7.06 -38.21 9.84
C LEU A 137 -7.95 -38.44 8.61
N PRO A 138 -8.34 -39.64 8.35
CA PRO A 138 -9.28 -39.88 7.29
C PRO A 138 -10.61 -39.29 7.69
N LEU A 139 -11.02 -38.29 6.96
CA LEU A 139 -12.37 -37.78 7.01
C LEU A 139 -13.30 -38.88 6.54
N LYS A 140 -13.88 -39.59 7.49
CA LYS A 140 -14.97 -40.50 7.21
C LYS A 140 -16.20 -39.67 6.89
N ASN A 141 -16.36 -39.43 5.64
CA ASN A 141 -17.57 -38.85 5.10
C ASN A 141 -18.65 -39.93 5.08
N THR A 142 -19.38 -40.03 6.14
CA THR A 142 -20.58 -40.86 6.17
C THR A 142 -21.76 -40.02 5.75
N ASN A 143 -21.86 -39.83 4.47
CA ASN A 143 -23.09 -39.31 3.89
C ASN A 143 -24.11 -40.45 3.78
N LYS A 144 -24.87 -40.63 4.83
CA LYS A 144 -25.99 -41.56 4.80
C LYS A 144 -27.24 -40.82 4.36
N GLN A 145 -27.41 -40.79 3.10
CA GLN A 145 -28.68 -40.42 2.46
C GLN A 145 -29.75 -41.40 2.88
N LYS A 146 -30.64 -40.98 3.74
CA LYS A 146 -31.91 -41.69 3.93
C LYS A 146 -32.94 -41.09 3.00
N LYS A 147 -33.14 -41.77 1.93
CA LYS A 147 -34.31 -41.66 1.10
C LYS A 147 -35.51 -42.22 1.87
N LYS A 148 -36.56 -41.45 2.05
CA LYS A 148 -37.83 -41.98 2.51
C LYS A 148 -38.92 -41.55 1.57
N ILE A 149 -39.61 -42.51 1.16
CA ILE A 149 -40.82 -42.73 0.38
C ILE A 149 -41.93 -41.74 0.75
#